data_badd7b9ed2beff233664e7717221c858
#
_entry.id   badd7b9ed2beff233664e7717221c858
#
_cell.length_a   1.000
_cell.length_b   1.000
_cell.length_c   1.000
_cell.angle_alpha   90.00
_cell.angle_beta   90.00
_cell.angle_gamma   90.00
#
_symmetry.space_group_name_H-M   'P 1'
#
loop_
_entity.id
_entity.type
_entity.pdbx_description
1 polymer ?
#
loop_
_entity_poly.entity_id
_entity_poly.type
_entity_poly.pdbx_seq_one_letter_code
_entity_poly.pdbx_strand_id
1 'polypeptide(L)'
;MIHAGGGLFGASAIEKMSKIIQALQELEQHWSVMKQYPNMPSGTTTINPAVIEGGRHPAFIADQCRLWITVHYLPNENYQEVVEEIESYLNKVAEADIWLRDNPLQFEWGGSSMIEDKGEIFPSFTLPTEHPGLKMLAKAHEKVMESQLQQGISTTVTDGGWLNYFDIPTILYGPGELKEAHSVNEKIKIKDLENFSDVLYQFLKEWYSNPEKL
;
A
#
# COMPACT_ATOMS: atom_id res chain seq x y z
N MET A 1 24.93 9.18 -24.51
CA MET A 1 23.88 8.65 -25.43
C MET A 1 24.54 7.87 -26.55
N ILE A 2 24.05 6.69 -26.83
CA ILE A 2 24.56 5.80 -27.90
C ILE A 2 23.44 5.63 -28.92
N HIS A 3 23.80 5.68 -30.22
CA HIS A 3 22.85 5.46 -31.31
C HIS A 3 22.22 4.05 -31.22
N ALA A 4 20.95 3.90 -31.58
CA ALA A 4 20.22 2.63 -31.47
C ALA A 4 20.92 1.43 -32.18
N GLY A 5 21.66 1.70 -33.26
CA GLY A 5 22.51 0.71 -33.93
C GLY A 5 23.81 0.36 -33.20
N GLY A 6 24.14 1.04 -32.12
CA GLY A 6 25.39 0.88 -31.36
C GLY A 6 25.32 -0.10 -30.18
N GLY A 7 24.48 -1.14 -30.25
CA GLY A 7 24.28 -2.12 -29.17
C GLY A 7 25.54 -2.84 -28.67
N LEU A 8 26.66 -2.77 -29.40
CA LEU A 8 27.98 -3.25 -28.96
C LEU A 8 28.59 -2.38 -27.86
N PHE A 9 28.12 -1.14 -27.69
CA PHE A 9 28.71 -0.13 -26.83
C PHE A 9 27.85 0.22 -25.60
N GLY A 10 26.69 -0.42 -25.44
CA GLY A 10 25.81 -0.14 -24.33
C GLY A 10 24.61 -1.07 -24.25
N ALA A 11 23.92 -1.06 -23.11
CA ALA A 11 22.66 -1.76 -22.87
C ALA A 11 21.52 -0.76 -22.70
N SER A 12 20.33 -1.16 -23.09
CA SER A 12 19.11 -0.36 -22.91
C SER A 12 18.67 -0.41 -21.43
N ALA A 13 18.57 0.73 -20.78
CA ALA A 13 18.02 0.82 -19.43
C ALA A 13 16.56 0.33 -19.36
N ILE A 14 15.78 0.48 -20.44
CA ILE A 14 14.42 -0.05 -20.53
C ILE A 14 14.42 -1.58 -20.52
N GLU A 15 15.32 -2.21 -21.30
CA GLU A 15 15.44 -3.67 -21.31
C GLU A 15 15.90 -4.20 -19.94
N LYS A 16 16.82 -3.49 -19.27
CA LYS A 16 17.27 -3.85 -17.93
C LYS A 16 16.15 -3.69 -16.91
N MET A 17 15.33 -2.64 -17.01
CA MET A 17 14.17 -2.45 -16.14
C MET A 17 13.13 -3.56 -16.31
N SER A 18 12.94 -4.11 -17.50
CA SER A 18 12.02 -5.25 -17.69
C SER A 18 12.42 -6.47 -16.84
N LYS A 19 13.72 -6.71 -16.68
CA LYS A 19 14.26 -7.76 -15.80
C LYS A 19 13.96 -7.48 -14.33
N ILE A 20 14.08 -6.23 -13.90
CA ILE A 20 13.74 -5.80 -12.54
C ILE A 20 12.24 -5.97 -12.26
N ILE A 21 11.38 -5.63 -13.22
CA ILE A 21 9.93 -5.83 -13.09
C ILE A 21 9.60 -7.32 -12.93
N GLN A 22 10.24 -8.20 -13.70
CA GLN A 22 10.04 -9.65 -13.55
C GLN A 22 10.50 -10.14 -12.17
N ALA A 23 11.63 -9.66 -11.69
CA ALA A 23 12.13 -10.00 -10.37
C ALA A 23 11.17 -9.55 -9.25
N LEU A 24 10.57 -8.35 -9.38
CA LEU A 24 9.54 -7.88 -8.44
C LEU A 24 8.31 -8.78 -8.43
N GLN A 25 7.85 -9.26 -9.59
CA GLN A 25 6.74 -10.19 -9.68
C GLN A 25 7.06 -11.55 -9.04
N GLU A 26 8.28 -12.06 -9.22
CA GLU A 26 8.74 -13.29 -8.55
C GLU A 26 8.78 -13.12 -7.03
N LEU A 27 9.27 -11.98 -6.54
CA LEU A 27 9.29 -11.66 -5.11
C LEU A 27 7.88 -11.56 -4.53
N GLU A 28 6.95 -10.89 -5.23
CA GLU A 28 5.54 -10.82 -4.83
C GLU A 28 4.90 -12.21 -4.75
N GLN A 29 5.13 -13.07 -5.73
CA GLN A 29 4.64 -14.45 -5.70
C GLN A 29 5.23 -15.22 -4.51
N HIS A 30 6.51 -15.03 -4.22
CA HIS A 30 7.14 -15.62 -3.02
C HIS A 30 6.46 -15.12 -1.75
N TRP A 31 6.24 -13.82 -1.61
CA TRP A 31 5.56 -13.23 -0.46
C TRP A 31 4.13 -13.76 -0.29
N SER A 32 3.39 -13.95 -1.38
CA SER A 32 2.02 -14.47 -1.30
C SER A 32 1.91 -15.85 -0.65
N VAL A 33 3.00 -16.62 -0.67
CA VAL A 33 3.09 -17.95 -0.04
C VAL A 33 3.68 -17.86 1.36
N MET A 34 4.73 -17.07 1.54
CA MET A 34 5.55 -17.07 2.76
C MET A 34 5.04 -16.08 3.83
N LYS A 35 4.44 -14.97 3.41
CA LYS A 35 3.96 -13.95 4.33
C LYS A 35 2.47 -14.15 4.64
N GLN A 36 2.14 -14.25 5.92
CA GLN A 36 0.78 -14.49 6.38
C GLN A 36 0.47 -13.64 7.61
N TYR A 37 -0.77 -13.21 7.72
CA TYR A 37 -1.29 -12.51 8.88
C TYR A 37 -2.69 -13.07 9.23
N PRO A 38 -3.03 -13.24 10.53
CA PRO A 38 -4.33 -13.75 10.94
C PRO A 38 -5.50 -12.96 10.32
N ASN A 39 -6.45 -13.66 9.74
CA ASN A 39 -7.64 -13.11 9.08
C ASN A 39 -7.38 -12.27 7.81
N MET A 40 -6.16 -12.27 7.28
CA MET A 40 -5.88 -11.71 5.95
C MET A 40 -5.81 -12.81 4.89
N PRO A 41 -6.41 -12.62 3.72
CA PRO A 41 -6.24 -13.54 2.60
C PRO A 41 -4.77 -13.65 2.18
N SER A 42 -4.35 -14.83 1.73
CA SER A 42 -3.04 -14.99 1.09
C SER A 42 -2.93 -14.07 -0.14
N GLY A 43 -1.76 -13.50 -0.37
CA GLY A 43 -1.52 -12.57 -1.48
C GLY A 43 -2.03 -11.14 -1.22
N THR A 44 -2.26 -10.77 0.04
CA THR A 44 -2.58 -9.37 0.40
C THR A 44 -1.36 -8.45 0.28
N THR A 45 -0.16 -8.99 0.50
CA THR A 45 1.09 -8.27 0.21
C THR A 45 1.26 -8.13 -1.30
N THR A 46 1.49 -6.92 -1.78
CA THR A 46 1.64 -6.66 -3.22
C THR A 46 2.83 -5.78 -3.50
N ILE A 47 3.45 -6.00 -4.66
CA ILE A 47 4.47 -5.13 -5.22
C ILE A 47 3.97 -4.72 -6.61
N ASN A 48 3.36 -3.55 -6.70
CA ASN A 48 2.74 -3.09 -7.94
C ASN A 48 3.65 -2.10 -8.68
N PRO A 49 4.21 -2.46 -9.85
CA PRO A 49 4.83 -1.51 -10.77
C PRO A 49 3.77 -0.54 -11.31
N ALA A 50 3.76 0.68 -10.81
CA ALA A 50 2.68 1.65 -11.07
C ALA A 50 2.99 2.61 -12.22
N VAL A 51 4.24 3.12 -12.29
CA VAL A 51 4.66 4.07 -13.33
C VAL A 51 6.05 3.70 -13.83
N ILE A 52 6.26 3.75 -15.13
CA ILE A 52 7.57 3.56 -15.75
C ILE A 52 7.88 4.71 -16.71
N GLU A 53 9.07 5.28 -16.60
CA GLU A 53 9.55 6.32 -17.49
C GLU A 53 10.97 5.96 -17.97
N GLY A 54 11.21 5.98 -19.28
CA GLY A 54 12.52 5.64 -19.80
C GLY A 54 12.76 6.06 -21.24
N GLY A 55 14.03 6.29 -21.56
CA GLY A 55 14.46 6.74 -22.88
C GLY A 55 14.07 8.20 -23.19
N ARG A 56 14.56 8.71 -24.32
CA ARG A 56 14.32 10.10 -24.73
C ARG A 56 13.92 10.20 -26.20
N HIS A 57 14.41 9.30 -27.03
CA HIS A 57 14.17 9.31 -28.48
C HIS A 57 14.47 7.94 -29.08
N PRO A 58 13.70 7.48 -30.06
CA PRO A 58 13.84 6.14 -30.62
C PRO A 58 15.17 5.88 -31.37
N ALA A 59 15.91 6.94 -31.73
CA ALA A 59 17.23 6.79 -32.35
C ALA A 59 18.36 6.47 -31.37
N PHE A 60 18.09 6.42 -30.07
CA PHE A 60 19.11 6.20 -29.03
C PHE A 60 18.79 4.98 -28.18
N ILE A 61 19.84 4.31 -27.70
CA ILE A 61 19.72 3.34 -26.63
C ILE A 61 19.34 4.13 -25.34
N ALA A 62 18.32 3.67 -24.64
CA ALA A 62 17.88 4.30 -23.41
C ALA A 62 19.00 4.24 -22.34
N ASP A 63 19.45 5.38 -21.90
CA ASP A 63 20.51 5.54 -20.90
C ASP A 63 19.96 5.62 -19.47
N GLN A 64 18.66 5.79 -19.32
CA GLN A 64 17.95 5.88 -18.06
C GLN A 64 16.57 5.24 -18.15
N CYS A 65 16.16 4.57 -17.08
CA CYS A 65 14.79 4.12 -16.86
C CYS A 65 14.47 4.21 -15.36
N ARG A 66 13.32 4.78 -15.02
CA ARG A 66 12.82 4.92 -13.65
C ARG A 66 11.50 4.17 -13.51
N LEU A 67 11.34 3.49 -12.40
CA LEU A 67 10.15 2.73 -12.05
C LEU A 67 9.65 3.18 -10.68
N TRP A 68 8.37 3.53 -10.57
CA TRP A 68 7.69 3.72 -9.30
C TRP A 68 6.89 2.47 -8.99
N ILE A 69 7.05 2.00 -7.78
CA ILE A 69 6.31 0.83 -7.27
C ILE A 69 5.51 1.22 -6.05
N THR A 70 4.37 0.57 -5.86
CA THR A 70 3.62 0.61 -4.60
C THR A 70 3.78 -0.74 -3.91
N VAL A 71 4.17 -0.72 -2.65
CA VAL A 71 4.37 -1.93 -1.85
C VAL A 71 3.36 -1.96 -0.71
N HIS A 72 2.55 -3.02 -0.64
CA HIS A 72 1.71 -3.31 0.51
C HIS A 72 2.35 -4.41 1.35
N TYR A 73 2.55 -4.15 2.61
CA TYR A 73 3.16 -5.07 3.58
C TYR A 73 2.21 -5.34 4.75
N LEU A 74 2.47 -6.42 5.50
CA LEU A 74 1.57 -6.85 6.58
C LEU A 74 1.70 -5.97 7.83
N PRO A 75 0.65 -5.86 8.65
CA PRO A 75 0.66 -5.02 9.86
C PRO A 75 1.72 -5.38 10.90
N ASN A 76 2.21 -6.62 10.89
CA ASN A 76 3.27 -7.11 11.78
C ASN A 76 4.68 -6.96 11.21
N GLU A 77 4.83 -6.38 10.02
CA GLU A 77 6.12 -6.15 9.39
C GLU A 77 6.61 -4.72 9.67
N ASN A 78 7.90 -4.59 9.78
CA ASN A 78 8.56 -3.29 9.80
C ASN A 78 8.89 -2.86 8.37
N TYR A 79 8.54 -1.63 7.99
CA TYR A 79 8.77 -1.16 6.63
C TYR A 79 10.26 -1.13 6.25
N GLN A 80 11.17 -0.86 7.21
CA GLN A 80 12.60 -0.87 6.95
C GLN A 80 13.09 -2.26 6.55
N GLU A 81 12.61 -3.31 7.23
CA GLU A 81 12.95 -4.69 6.89
C GLU A 81 12.40 -5.10 5.51
N VAL A 82 11.20 -4.62 5.17
CA VAL A 82 10.60 -4.83 3.84
C VAL A 82 11.42 -4.15 2.75
N VAL A 83 11.87 -2.92 2.99
CA VAL A 83 12.79 -2.18 2.09
C VAL A 83 14.08 -2.96 1.89
N GLU A 84 14.75 -3.37 2.97
CA GLU A 84 16.00 -4.13 2.93
C GLU A 84 15.84 -5.47 2.18
N GLU A 85 14.71 -6.16 2.35
CA GLU A 85 14.41 -7.40 1.64
C GLU A 85 14.31 -7.16 0.13
N ILE A 86 13.57 -6.14 -0.31
CA ILE A 86 13.42 -5.78 -1.72
C ILE A 86 14.77 -5.39 -2.32
N GLU A 87 15.49 -4.47 -1.68
CA GLU A 87 16.79 -4.02 -2.17
C GLU A 87 17.80 -5.15 -2.25
N SER A 88 17.89 -5.98 -1.21
CA SER A 88 18.78 -7.15 -1.19
C SER A 88 18.46 -8.13 -2.32
N TYR A 89 17.18 -8.41 -2.55
CA TYR A 89 16.76 -9.29 -3.62
C TYR A 89 17.10 -8.72 -5.01
N LEU A 90 16.74 -7.47 -5.28
CA LEU A 90 17.01 -6.83 -6.56
C LEU A 90 18.49 -6.63 -6.83
N ASN A 91 19.31 -6.34 -5.82
CA ASN A 91 20.75 -6.25 -5.95
C ASN A 91 21.36 -7.60 -6.35
N LYS A 92 20.90 -8.74 -5.80
CA LYS A 92 21.33 -10.08 -6.22
C LYS A 92 20.97 -10.36 -7.69
N VAL A 93 19.78 -9.92 -8.13
CA VAL A 93 19.38 -10.02 -9.55
C VAL A 93 20.28 -9.16 -10.44
N ALA A 94 20.62 -7.95 -10.00
CA ALA A 94 21.51 -7.05 -10.70
C ALA A 94 22.94 -7.60 -10.78
N GLU A 95 23.48 -8.19 -9.71
CA GLU A 95 24.80 -8.83 -9.70
C GLU A 95 24.93 -9.97 -10.72
N ALA A 96 23.84 -10.68 -10.99
CA ALA A 96 23.79 -11.73 -12.00
C ALA A 96 23.72 -11.19 -13.45
N ASP A 97 23.49 -9.91 -13.64
CA ASP A 97 23.44 -9.28 -14.96
C ASP A 97 24.75 -8.58 -15.29
N ILE A 98 25.29 -8.84 -16.50
CA ILE A 98 26.60 -8.32 -16.96
C ILE A 98 26.68 -6.78 -16.90
N TRP A 99 25.59 -6.08 -17.18
CA TRP A 99 25.55 -4.62 -17.20
C TRP A 99 25.15 -4.02 -15.85
N LEU A 100 24.16 -4.61 -15.18
CA LEU A 100 23.64 -4.06 -13.93
C LEU A 100 24.65 -4.16 -12.78
N ARG A 101 25.51 -5.18 -12.76
CA ARG A 101 26.57 -5.29 -11.74
C ARG A 101 27.58 -4.12 -11.78
N ASP A 102 27.81 -3.57 -12.99
CA ASP A 102 28.71 -2.44 -13.21
C ASP A 102 27.94 -1.10 -13.23
N ASN A 103 26.61 -1.14 -13.26
CA ASN A 103 25.68 -0.01 -13.25
C ASN A 103 24.58 -0.29 -12.20
N PRO A 104 24.90 -0.14 -10.91
CA PRO A 104 24.02 -0.57 -9.83
C PRO A 104 22.69 0.17 -9.82
N LEU A 105 21.68 -0.49 -9.31
CA LEU A 105 20.35 0.08 -9.09
C LEU A 105 20.46 1.23 -8.06
N GLN A 106 19.63 2.24 -8.26
CA GLN A 106 19.44 3.32 -7.29
C GLN A 106 18.04 3.21 -6.73
N PHE A 107 17.92 3.28 -5.41
CA PHE A 107 16.66 3.19 -4.70
C PHE A 107 16.35 4.50 -3.99
N GLU A 108 15.07 4.83 -3.97
CA GLU A 108 14.52 5.97 -3.26
C GLU A 108 13.19 5.53 -2.64
N TRP A 109 13.00 5.75 -1.34
CA TRP A 109 11.85 5.28 -0.60
C TRP A 109 11.15 6.41 0.13
N GLY A 110 9.82 6.42 0.02
CA GLY A 110 9.01 7.46 0.60
C GLY A 110 9.13 8.78 -0.14
N GLY A 111 8.79 9.84 0.55
CA GLY A 111 8.73 11.21 0.07
C GLY A 111 7.86 12.02 1.01
N SER A 112 7.74 13.31 0.76
CA SER A 112 6.88 14.19 1.55
C SER A 112 5.43 14.16 1.09
N SER A 113 5.18 13.67 -0.13
CA SER A 113 3.85 13.71 -0.73
C SER A 113 3.70 12.67 -1.85
N MET A 114 2.60 11.92 -1.81
CA MET A 114 2.21 11.02 -2.91
C MET A 114 1.98 11.76 -4.23
N ILE A 115 1.59 13.04 -4.17
CA ILE A 115 1.31 13.84 -5.37
C ILE A 115 2.57 14.42 -5.95
N GLU A 116 3.41 15.06 -5.13
CA GLU A 116 4.60 15.78 -5.59
C GLU A 116 5.78 14.83 -5.82
N ASP A 117 6.05 13.95 -4.85
CA ASP A 117 7.20 13.04 -4.86
C ASP A 117 6.87 11.68 -5.47
N LYS A 118 5.59 11.36 -5.68
CA LYS A 118 5.07 10.04 -6.07
C LYS A 118 5.46 8.93 -5.09
N GLY A 119 5.69 9.28 -3.82
CA GLY A 119 6.08 8.32 -2.81
C GLY A 119 5.80 8.80 -1.38
N GLU A 120 5.26 7.91 -0.57
CA GLU A 120 5.02 8.11 0.85
C GLU A 120 5.06 6.77 1.57
N ILE A 121 5.48 6.75 2.83
CA ILE A 121 5.44 5.57 3.69
C ILE A 121 4.32 5.76 4.71
N PHE A 122 3.30 4.93 4.62
CA PHE A 122 2.18 4.93 5.55
C PHE A 122 2.41 3.90 6.66
N PRO A 123 2.41 4.30 7.95
CA PRO A 123 2.51 3.36 9.06
C PRO A 123 1.31 2.42 9.08
N SER A 124 1.55 1.14 9.37
CA SER A 124 0.48 0.20 9.71
C SER A 124 -0.06 0.49 11.10
N PHE A 125 -1.30 0.08 11.39
CA PHE A 125 -1.87 0.19 12.72
C PHE A 125 -2.83 -0.95 13.04
N THR A 126 -2.99 -1.19 14.32
CA THR A 126 -3.95 -2.15 14.85
C THR A 126 -4.65 -1.54 16.06
N LEU A 127 -5.89 -1.91 16.28
CA LEU A 127 -6.64 -1.56 17.49
C LEU A 127 -7.05 -2.85 18.22
N PRO A 128 -6.81 -2.97 19.53
CA PRO A 128 -7.28 -4.12 20.30
C PRO A 128 -8.81 -4.27 20.20
N THR A 129 -9.28 -5.48 20.00
CA THR A 129 -10.73 -5.80 19.87
C THR A 129 -11.53 -5.41 21.11
N GLU A 130 -10.86 -5.34 22.27
CA GLU A 130 -11.46 -4.95 23.55
C GLU A 130 -11.52 -3.42 23.76
N HIS A 131 -11.02 -2.63 22.82
CA HIS A 131 -10.99 -1.17 22.96
C HIS A 131 -12.41 -0.59 23.17
N PRO A 132 -12.62 0.31 24.16
CA PRO A 132 -13.94 0.85 24.47
C PRO A 132 -14.64 1.51 23.29
N GLY A 133 -13.91 2.28 22.49
CA GLY A 133 -14.43 2.92 21.28
C GLY A 133 -14.96 1.94 20.26
N LEU A 134 -14.26 0.80 20.04
CA LEU A 134 -14.71 -0.24 19.11
C LEU A 134 -16.01 -0.90 19.61
N LYS A 135 -16.09 -1.19 20.93
CA LYS A 135 -17.31 -1.76 21.55
C LYS A 135 -18.50 -0.80 21.45
N MET A 136 -18.26 0.51 21.64
CA MET A 136 -19.32 1.51 21.48
C MET A 136 -19.78 1.64 20.03
N LEU A 137 -18.84 1.66 19.10
CA LEU A 137 -19.16 1.69 17.67
C LEU A 137 -19.97 0.45 17.26
N ALA A 138 -19.59 -0.73 17.73
CA ALA A 138 -20.32 -1.97 17.48
C ALA A 138 -21.77 -1.90 17.97
N LYS A 139 -22.00 -1.38 19.19
CA LYS A 139 -23.35 -1.18 19.72
C LYS A 139 -24.17 -0.15 18.92
N ALA A 140 -23.54 0.96 18.54
CA ALA A 140 -24.19 1.99 17.72
C ALA A 140 -24.58 1.41 16.35
N HIS A 141 -23.69 0.64 15.73
CA HIS A 141 -23.95 -0.06 14.48
C HIS A 141 -25.12 -1.03 14.59
N GLU A 142 -25.09 -1.92 15.59
CA GLU A 142 -26.15 -2.91 15.80
C GLU A 142 -27.52 -2.25 16.01
N LYS A 143 -27.55 -1.15 16.75
CA LYS A 143 -28.78 -0.38 17.00
C LYS A 143 -29.39 0.23 15.75
N VAL A 144 -28.57 0.71 14.80
CA VAL A 144 -29.02 1.40 13.59
C VAL A 144 -29.23 0.42 12.43
N MET A 145 -28.28 -0.53 12.29
CA MET A 145 -28.26 -1.44 11.14
C MET A 145 -29.03 -2.75 11.41
N GLU A 146 -29.47 -2.98 12.63
CA GLU A 146 -30.12 -4.24 13.07
C GLU A 146 -29.28 -5.50 12.74
N SER A 147 -27.97 -5.33 12.69
CA SER A 147 -26.99 -6.36 12.34
C SER A 147 -25.70 -6.19 13.13
N GLN A 148 -24.96 -7.27 13.35
CA GLN A 148 -23.67 -7.20 14.03
C GLN A 148 -22.62 -6.52 13.17
N LEU A 149 -21.78 -5.70 13.80
CA LEU A 149 -20.63 -5.08 13.15
C LEU A 149 -19.62 -6.16 12.73
N GLN A 150 -19.36 -6.23 11.45
CA GLN A 150 -18.29 -7.08 10.93
C GLN A 150 -16.95 -6.38 11.16
N GLN A 151 -16.07 -7.01 11.92
CA GLN A 151 -14.71 -6.54 12.14
C GLN A 151 -13.79 -7.25 11.16
N GLY A 152 -12.84 -6.52 10.63
CA GLY A 152 -11.89 -7.05 9.67
C GLY A 152 -10.62 -6.21 9.59
N ILE A 153 -9.81 -6.52 8.61
CA ILE A 153 -8.58 -5.82 8.31
C ILE A 153 -8.78 -5.08 6.98
N SER A 154 -8.42 -3.80 6.97
CA SER A 154 -8.36 -3.06 5.71
C SER A 154 -7.11 -3.48 4.94
N THR A 155 -7.30 -3.80 3.66
CA THR A 155 -6.21 -4.11 2.73
C THR A 155 -5.74 -2.87 1.96
N THR A 156 -6.19 -1.68 2.36
CA THR A 156 -5.84 -0.41 1.74
C THR A 156 -5.07 0.49 2.69
N VAL A 157 -4.24 1.36 2.14
CA VAL A 157 -3.59 2.45 2.87
C VAL A 157 -4.61 3.46 3.37
N THR A 158 -4.31 4.07 4.52
CA THR A 158 -5.12 5.13 5.12
C THR A 158 -4.25 6.01 6.04
N ASP A 159 -4.58 7.28 6.14
CA ASP A 159 -3.96 8.23 7.08
C ASP A 159 -4.15 7.85 8.56
N GLY A 160 -5.02 6.88 8.83
CA GLY A 160 -5.21 6.32 10.17
C GLY A 160 -3.94 5.76 10.79
N GLY A 161 -2.98 5.30 9.98
CA GLY A 161 -1.66 4.87 10.44
C GLY A 161 -0.88 6.00 11.12
N TRP A 162 -0.96 7.23 10.61
CA TRP A 162 -0.32 8.39 11.21
C TRP A 162 -0.93 8.78 12.56
N LEU A 163 -2.26 8.68 12.69
CA LEU A 163 -2.92 8.91 13.99
C LEU A 163 -2.42 7.90 15.03
N ASN A 164 -2.36 6.63 14.66
CA ASN A 164 -1.86 5.58 15.56
C ASN A 164 -0.36 5.75 15.88
N TYR A 165 0.44 6.24 14.93
CA TYR A 165 1.85 6.56 15.17
C TYR A 165 2.05 7.60 16.28
N PHE A 166 1.08 8.51 16.46
CA PHE A 166 1.05 9.49 17.54
C PHE A 166 0.20 9.03 18.75
N ASP A 167 0.06 7.72 18.96
CA ASP A 167 -0.67 7.12 20.06
C ASP A 167 -2.16 7.50 20.13
N ILE A 168 -2.76 7.85 18.99
CA ILE A 168 -4.19 8.09 18.87
C ILE A 168 -4.87 6.80 18.39
N PRO A 169 -5.67 6.13 19.27
CA PRO A 169 -6.40 4.93 18.90
C PRO A 169 -7.33 5.18 17.71
N THR A 170 -7.17 4.41 16.64
CA THR A 170 -7.82 4.69 15.37
C THR A 170 -8.67 3.52 14.92
N ILE A 171 -9.89 3.82 14.44
CA ILE A 171 -10.82 2.88 13.82
C ILE A 171 -11.12 3.37 12.40
N LEU A 172 -10.99 2.48 11.44
CA LEU A 172 -11.48 2.72 10.08
C LEU A 172 -12.92 2.19 9.99
N TYR A 173 -13.86 3.09 9.78
CA TYR A 173 -15.27 2.77 9.63
C TYR A 173 -15.91 3.70 8.61
N GLY A 174 -16.68 3.16 7.68
CA GLY A 174 -17.33 3.97 6.66
C GLY A 174 -18.33 3.17 5.84
N PRO A 175 -19.17 3.86 5.06
CA PRO A 175 -20.16 3.25 4.17
C PRO A 175 -19.53 2.87 2.84
N GLY A 176 -20.20 1.98 2.09
CA GLY A 176 -19.78 1.58 0.75
C GLY A 176 -19.01 0.27 0.71
N GLU A 177 -18.56 -0.11 -0.48
CA GLU A 177 -17.84 -1.32 -0.74
C GLU A 177 -16.46 -1.00 -1.33
N LEU A 178 -15.41 -1.51 -0.75
CA LEU A 178 -14.02 -1.24 -1.15
C LEU A 178 -13.75 -1.57 -2.63
N LYS A 179 -14.45 -2.55 -3.19
CA LYS A 179 -14.33 -2.93 -4.62
C LYS A 179 -14.79 -1.84 -5.59
N GLU A 180 -15.60 -0.88 -5.13
CA GLU A 180 -16.07 0.25 -5.94
C GLU A 180 -15.02 1.38 -5.99
N ALA A 181 -14.10 1.42 -5.03
CA ALA A 181 -13.07 2.45 -4.95
C ALA A 181 -12.20 2.49 -6.22
N HIS A 182 -11.96 3.69 -6.72
CA HIS A 182 -11.21 3.96 -7.96
C HIS A 182 -11.80 3.33 -9.23
N SER A 183 -13.06 2.84 -9.19
CA SER A 183 -13.75 2.37 -10.40
C SER A 183 -14.24 3.55 -11.25
N VAL A 184 -14.40 3.31 -12.57
CA VAL A 184 -14.89 4.34 -13.52
C VAL A 184 -16.26 4.89 -13.13
N ASN A 185 -17.09 4.05 -12.49
CA ASN A 185 -18.44 4.40 -12.04
C ASN A 185 -18.56 4.27 -10.52
N GLU A 186 -17.56 4.74 -9.78
CA GLU A 186 -17.55 4.73 -8.32
C GLU A 186 -18.83 5.36 -7.77
N LYS A 187 -19.49 4.63 -6.90
CA LYS A 187 -20.79 5.03 -6.37
C LYS A 187 -21.03 4.47 -4.98
N ILE A 188 -21.91 5.14 -4.26
CA ILE A 188 -22.43 4.71 -2.97
C ILE A 188 -23.96 4.85 -2.95
N LYS A 189 -24.62 3.98 -2.21
CA LYS A 189 -26.08 4.13 -2.01
C LYS A 189 -26.33 5.25 -1.00
N ILE A 190 -27.28 6.13 -1.31
CA ILE A 190 -27.70 7.21 -0.41
C ILE A 190 -28.10 6.66 0.96
N LYS A 191 -28.82 5.52 0.98
CA LYS A 191 -29.22 4.86 2.24
C LYS A 191 -28.04 4.44 3.11
N ASP A 192 -26.93 4.03 2.51
CA ASP A 192 -25.71 3.65 3.26
C ASP A 192 -25.06 4.89 3.90
N LEU A 193 -25.12 6.06 3.24
CA LEU A 193 -24.66 7.34 3.83
C LEU A 193 -25.57 7.79 4.98
N GLU A 194 -26.89 7.67 4.84
CA GLU A 194 -27.84 7.97 5.91
C GLU A 194 -27.57 7.08 7.13
N ASN A 195 -27.49 5.76 6.92
CA ASN A 195 -27.20 4.80 7.98
C ASN A 195 -25.87 5.08 8.66
N PHE A 196 -24.81 5.38 7.89
CA PHE A 196 -23.52 5.77 8.45
C PHE A 196 -23.63 7.00 9.35
N SER A 197 -24.35 8.03 8.91
CA SER A 197 -24.56 9.24 9.69
C SER A 197 -25.29 8.95 11.01
N ASP A 198 -26.30 8.09 10.97
CA ASP A 198 -27.05 7.69 12.15
C ASP A 198 -26.19 6.86 13.12
N VAL A 199 -25.37 5.94 12.62
CA VAL A 199 -24.41 5.19 13.45
C VAL A 199 -23.40 6.12 14.10
N LEU A 200 -22.82 7.04 13.33
CA LEU A 200 -21.85 8.01 13.86
C LEU A 200 -22.46 8.91 14.91
N TYR A 201 -23.68 9.38 14.70
CA TYR A 201 -24.42 10.17 15.70
C TYR A 201 -24.64 9.41 17.01
N GLN A 202 -25.09 8.14 16.94
CA GLN A 202 -25.29 7.31 18.13
C GLN A 202 -23.96 7.05 18.86
N PHE A 203 -22.90 6.76 18.12
CA PHE A 203 -21.56 6.55 18.66
C PHE A 203 -21.06 7.79 19.41
N LEU A 204 -21.07 8.96 18.77
CA LEU A 204 -20.61 10.22 19.36
C LEU A 204 -21.44 10.62 20.59
N LYS A 205 -22.76 10.45 20.51
CA LYS A 205 -23.64 10.70 21.64
C LYS A 205 -23.29 9.86 22.86
N GLU A 206 -23.02 8.57 22.67
CA GLU A 206 -22.64 7.66 23.74
C GLU A 206 -21.22 7.94 24.25
N TRP A 207 -20.29 8.24 23.35
CA TRP A 207 -18.90 8.57 23.67
C TRP A 207 -18.83 9.79 24.60
N TYR A 208 -19.45 10.89 24.22
CA TYR A 208 -19.43 12.15 25.02
C TYR A 208 -20.30 12.10 26.28
N SER A 209 -21.23 11.17 26.39
CA SER A 209 -22.03 10.98 27.59
C SER A 209 -21.33 10.14 28.67
N ASN A 210 -20.16 9.58 28.37
CA ASN A 210 -19.38 8.72 29.28
C ASN A 210 -17.98 9.30 29.52
N PRO A 211 -17.83 10.36 30.32
CA PRO A 211 -16.56 11.05 30.54
C PRO A 211 -15.49 10.20 31.25
N GLU A 212 -15.85 9.09 31.88
CA GLU A 212 -14.90 8.19 32.57
C GLU A 212 -14.08 7.29 31.61
N LYS A 213 -14.27 7.42 30.30
CA LYS A 213 -13.61 6.58 29.26
C LYS A 213 -12.65 7.36 28.38
N LEU A 214 -12.46 8.63 28.68
CA LEU A 214 -11.42 9.49 28.17
C LEU A 214 -10.23 9.47 29.14
#